data_f0914c83b9103ab709f0c87c48ae29f9
#
_entry.id   f0914c83b9103ab709f0c87c48ae29f9
#
_cell.length_a   1.000
_cell.length_b   1.000
_cell.length_c   1.000
_cell.angle_alpha   90.00
_cell.angle_beta   90.00
_cell.angle_gamma   90.00
#
_symmetry.space_group_name_H-M   'P 1'
#
loop_
_entity.id
_entity.type
_entity.pdbx_description
1 polymer ?
#
loop_
_entity_poly.entity_id
_entity_poly.type
_entity_poly.pdbx_seq_one_letter_code
_entity_poly.pdbx_strand_id
1 'polypeptide(L)'
;MPMKNPPHPGEILRELYIEPLELTVTQAAAGLGIARKTLSLLLNGHSNISPEMAIRLSKAFGRAPESWLQLQMQYDLAHARQRTELLDIVPFVSPLGEPVLAGD
;
A
#
# COMPACT_ATOMS: atom_id res chain seq x y z
N MET A 1 -4.55 14.43 -7.98
CA MET A 1 -5.70 14.06 -7.14
C MET A 1 -5.55 12.63 -6.64
N PRO A 2 -5.76 12.38 -5.36
CA PRO A 2 -5.73 11.01 -4.89
C PRO A 2 -6.87 10.19 -5.52
N MET A 3 -6.60 8.95 -5.82
CA MET A 3 -7.62 8.05 -6.33
C MET A 3 -8.66 7.77 -5.24
N LYS A 4 -9.92 7.82 -5.60
CA LYS A 4 -11.00 7.58 -4.65
C LYS A 4 -11.03 6.12 -4.18
N ASN A 5 -10.76 5.18 -5.08
CA ASN A 5 -10.73 3.75 -4.80
C ASN A 5 -9.47 3.13 -5.43
N PRO A 6 -8.30 3.40 -4.86
CA PRO A 6 -7.08 2.83 -5.41
C PRO A 6 -7.08 1.31 -5.24
N PRO A 7 -6.51 0.57 -6.18
CA PRO A 7 -6.42 -0.88 -6.05
C PRO A 7 -5.46 -1.26 -4.93
N HIS A 8 -5.67 -2.44 -4.35
CA HIS A 8 -4.72 -2.99 -3.39
C HIS A 8 -3.39 -3.27 -4.12
N PRO A 9 -2.24 -2.99 -3.48
CA PRO A 9 -0.94 -3.24 -4.12
C PRO A 9 -0.75 -4.67 -4.61
N GLY A 10 -1.36 -5.66 -3.95
CA GLY A 10 -1.32 -7.06 -4.38
C GLY A 10 -1.96 -7.28 -5.73
N GLU A 11 -3.02 -6.54 -6.05
CA GLU A 11 -3.67 -6.59 -7.34
C GLU A 11 -2.74 -6.05 -8.44
N ILE A 12 -2.05 -4.96 -8.16
CA ILE A 12 -1.07 -4.38 -9.09
C ILE A 12 0.08 -5.36 -9.31
N LEU A 13 0.58 -5.98 -8.25
CA LEU A 13 1.63 -6.99 -8.35
C LEU A 13 1.19 -8.14 -9.24
N ARG A 14 -0.02 -8.64 -9.05
CA ARG A 14 -0.56 -9.75 -9.84
C ARG A 14 -0.68 -9.37 -11.32
N GLU A 15 -1.36 -8.26 -11.59
CA GLU A 15 -1.73 -7.89 -12.96
C GLU A 15 -0.57 -7.36 -13.78
N LEU A 16 0.34 -6.58 -13.18
CA LEU A 16 1.40 -5.92 -13.92
C LEU A 16 2.71 -6.71 -13.94
N TYR A 17 2.90 -7.68 -13.05
CA TYR A 17 4.17 -8.38 -12.94
C TYR A 17 4.06 -9.90 -13.00
N ILE A 18 3.19 -10.49 -12.18
CA ILE A 18 3.12 -11.95 -12.08
C ILE A 18 2.46 -12.55 -13.31
N GLU A 19 1.30 -12.05 -13.70
CA GLU A 19 0.58 -12.55 -14.88
C GLU A 19 1.36 -12.32 -16.18
N PRO A 20 1.86 -11.11 -16.47
CA PRO A 20 2.62 -10.90 -17.70
C PRO A 20 3.87 -11.75 -17.83
N LEU A 21 4.52 -12.09 -16.71
CA LEU A 21 5.70 -12.95 -16.70
C LEU A 21 5.34 -14.43 -16.66
N GLU A 22 4.06 -14.75 -16.64
CA GLU A 22 3.56 -16.12 -16.60
C GLU A 22 4.11 -16.92 -15.42
N LEU A 23 4.29 -16.23 -14.26
CA LEU A 23 4.78 -16.87 -13.05
C LEU A 23 3.62 -17.52 -12.28
N THR A 24 3.88 -18.69 -11.71
CA THR A 24 2.96 -19.23 -10.71
C THR A 24 3.23 -18.53 -9.38
N VAL A 25 2.27 -18.61 -8.45
CA VAL A 25 2.45 -18.06 -7.10
C VAL A 25 3.65 -18.72 -6.43
N THR A 26 3.82 -20.04 -6.62
CA THR A 26 4.95 -20.78 -6.05
C THR A 26 6.28 -20.27 -6.59
N GLN A 27 6.39 -20.05 -7.90
CA GLN A 27 7.60 -19.52 -8.52
C GLN A 27 7.92 -18.12 -8.02
N ALA A 28 6.91 -17.25 -7.98
CA ALA A 28 7.10 -15.88 -7.54
C ALA A 28 7.52 -15.82 -6.07
N ALA A 29 6.89 -16.62 -5.21
CA ALA A 29 7.24 -16.68 -3.79
C ALA A 29 8.68 -17.15 -3.61
N ALA A 30 9.07 -18.19 -4.34
CA ALA A 30 10.46 -18.69 -4.29
C ALA A 30 11.45 -17.61 -4.71
N GLY A 31 11.15 -16.88 -5.79
CA GLY A 31 12.01 -15.79 -6.25
C GLY A 31 12.11 -14.64 -5.26
N LEU A 32 11.03 -14.36 -4.54
CA LEU A 32 11.01 -13.33 -3.51
C LEU A 32 11.64 -13.79 -2.19
N GLY A 33 11.88 -15.09 -2.04
CA GLY A 33 12.42 -15.65 -0.80
C GLY A 33 11.39 -15.65 0.34
N ILE A 34 10.10 -15.82 0.03
CA ILE A 34 9.02 -15.85 1.01
C ILE A 34 8.17 -17.11 0.83
N ALA A 35 7.38 -17.42 1.86
CA ALA A 35 6.47 -18.54 1.79
C ALA A 35 5.35 -18.27 0.77
N ARG A 36 4.90 -19.33 0.09
CA ARG A 36 3.78 -19.23 -0.85
C ARG A 36 2.54 -18.61 -0.19
N LYS A 37 2.25 -19.02 1.05
CA LYS A 37 1.11 -18.49 1.79
C LYS A 37 1.22 -16.99 2.01
N THR A 38 2.43 -16.50 2.32
CA THR A 38 2.68 -15.07 2.52
C THR A 38 2.35 -14.28 1.25
N LEU A 39 2.82 -14.76 0.11
CA LEU A 39 2.52 -14.10 -1.17
C LEU A 39 1.04 -14.19 -1.51
N SER A 40 0.42 -15.34 -1.29
CA SER A 40 -1.00 -15.52 -1.57
C SER A 40 -1.88 -14.55 -0.78
N LEU A 41 -1.55 -14.35 0.49
CA LEU A 41 -2.27 -13.36 1.32
C LEU A 41 -2.13 -11.95 0.74
N LEU A 42 -0.94 -11.59 0.31
CA LEU A 42 -0.71 -10.26 -0.29
C LEU A 42 -1.50 -10.11 -1.59
N LEU A 43 -1.44 -11.10 -2.47
CA LEU A 43 -2.12 -11.05 -3.77
C LEU A 43 -3.64 -10.99 -3.62
N ASN A 44 -4.19 -11.56 -2.56
CA ASN A 44 -5.62 -11.56 -2.30
C ASN A 44 -6.08 -10.38 -1.43
N GLY A 45 -5.19 -9.43 -1.15
CA GLY A 45 -5.55 -8.23 -0.41
C GLY A 45 -5.68 -8.42 1.10
N HIS A 46 -5.19 -9.54 1.64
CA HIS A 46 -5.30 -9.86 3.06
C HIS A 46 -4.07 -9.47 3.88
N SER A 47 -3.05 -8.92 3.26
CA SER A 47 -1.89 -8.40 3.95
C SER A 47 -1.38 -7.15 3.25
N ASN A 48 -0.47 -6.44 3.90
CA ASN A 48 0.05 -5.17 3.42
C ASN A 48 1.51 -5.30 3.04
N ILE A 49 2.00 -4.37 2.21
CA ILE A 49 3.41 -4.32 1.85
C ILE A 49 4.17 -3.58 2.95
N SER A 50 5.05 -4.30 3.63
CA SER A 50 5.99 -3.73 4.60
C SER A 50 7.21 -3.16 3.86
N PRO A 51 8.04 -2.35 4.55
CA PRO A 51 9.31 -1.90 3.95
C PRO A 51 10.19 -3.05 3.47
N GLU A 52 10.30 -4.13 4.23
CA GLU A 52 11.06 -5.30 3.81
C GLU A 52 10.47 -5.93 2.55
N MET A 53 9.16 -6.09 2.51
CA MET A 53 8.51 -6.64 1.32
C MET A 53 8.72 -5.73 0.11
N ALA A 54 8.65 -4.41 0.30
CA ALA A 54 8.90 -3.46 -0.78
C ALA A 54 10.31 -3.62 -1.36
N ILE A 55 11.31 -3.87 -0.51
CA ILE A 55 12.67 -4.10 -0.96
C ILE A 55 12.75 -5.41 -1.76
N ARG A 56 12.11 -6.48 -1.28
CA ARG A 56 12.07 -7.76 -2.00
C ARG A 56 11.43 -7.59 -3.37
N LEU A 57 10.29 -6.91 -3.42
CA LEU A 57 9.57 -6.67 -4.67
C LEU A 57 10.41 -5.82 -5.65
N SER A 58 11.12 -4.82 -5.12
CA SER A 58 12.00 -3.99 -5.93
C SER A 58 13.11 -4.81 -6.58
N LYS A 59 13.75 -5.67 -5.80
CA LYS A 59 14.83 -6.51 -6.32
C LYS A 59 14.35 -7.53 -7.34
N ALA A 60 13.15 -8.06 -7.15
CA ALA A 60 12.62 -9.08 -8.05
C ALA A 60 12.00 -8.50 -9.32
N PHE A 61 11.32 -7.36 -9.25
CA PHE A 61 10.54 -6.82 -10.36
C PHE A 61 11.00 -5.45 -10.83
N GLY A 62 11.98 -4.84 -10.19
CA GLY A 62 12.60 -3.61 -10.68
C GLY A 62 11.91 -2.30 -10.30
N ARG A 63 10.72 -2.33 -9.69
CA ARG A 63 10.03 -1.12 -9.26
C ARG A 63 10.62 -0.64 -7.93
N ALA A 64 10.86 0.68 -7.80
CA ALA A 64 11.49 1.22 -6.58
C ALA A 64 10.70 0.86 -5.32
N PRO A 65 11.37 0.59 -4.18
CA PRO A 65 10.67 0.26 -2.94
C PRO A 65 9.72 1.35 -2.50
N GLU A 66 10.11 2.61 -2.67
CA GLU A 66 9.28 3.77 -2.34
C GLU A 66 7.97 3.76 -3.13
N SER A 67 8.03 3.33 -4.38
CA SER A 67 6.84 3.23 -5.22
C SER A 67 5.86 2.19 -4.69
N TRP A 68 6.36 1.04 -4.25
CA TRP A 68 5.51 0.02 -3.65
C TRP A 68 4.85 0.52 -2.37
N LEU A 69 5.62 1.25 -1.53
CA LEU A 69 5.09 1.81 -0.29
C LEU A 69 4.09 2.93 -0.55
N GLN A 70 4.27 3.71 -1.62
CA GLN A 70 3.30 4.72 -2.01
C GLN A 70 1.96 4.10 -2.42
N LEU A 71 1.99 2.99 -3.14
CA LEU A 71 0.77 2.27 -3.51
C LEU A 71 0.03 1.79 -2.25
N GLN A 72 0.77 1.26 -1.28
CA GLN A 72 0.20 0.83 -0.03
C GLN A 72 -0.39 2.00 0.76
N MET A 73 0.34 3.10 0.83
CA MET A 73 -0.12 4.31 1.52
C MET A 73 -1.41 4.85 0.92
N GLN A 74 -1.49 4.93 -0.41
CA GLN A 74 -2.68 5.42 -1.09
C GLN A 74 -3.90 4.55 -0.78
N TYR A 75 -3.71 3.23 -0.80
CA TYR A 75 -4.76 2.29 -0.47
C TYR A 75 -5.21 2.47 0.99
N ASP A 76 -4.24 2.49 1.90
CA ASP A 76 -4.52 2.60 3.34
C ASP A 76 -5.22 3.92 3.67
N LEU A 77 -4.75 5.03 3.10
CA LEU A 77 -5.35 6.34 3.35
C LEU A 77 -6.77 6.44 2.80
N ALA A 78 -7.02 5.87 1.61
CA ALA A 78 -8.35 5.90 1.03
C ALA A 78 -9.34 5.17 1.93
N HIS A 79 -8.96 4.01 2.47
CA HIS A 79 -9.82 3.26 3.38
C HIS A 79 -9.93 3.94 4.75
N ALA A 80 -8.84 4.49 5.26
CA ALA A 80 -8.85 5.20 6.54
C ALA A 80 -9.76 6.44 6.46
N ARG A 81 -9.70 7.18 5.36
CA ARG A 81 -10.54 8.37 5.19
C ARG A 81 -12.03 8.02 5.23
N GLN A 82 -12.41 6.89 4.68
CA GLN A 82 -13.81 6.44 4.74
C GLN A 82 -14.23 6.16 6.18
N ARG A 83 -13.35 5.54 6.98
CA ARG A 83 -13.65 5.20 8.37
C ARG A 83 -13.60 6.40 9.30
N THR A 84 -12.84 7.44 8.95
CA THR A 84 -12.53 8.56 9.85
C THR A 84 -13.17 9.86 9.40
N GLU A 85 -14.09 9.81 8.44
CA GLU A 85 -14.76 10.98 7.90
C GLU A 85 -15.46 11.79 8.98
N LEU A 86 -16.04 11.11 9.97
CA LEU A 86 -16.81 11.74 11.03
C LEU A 86 -16.01 11.95 12.32
N LEU A 87 -14.68 11.78 12.28
CA LEU A 87 -13.89 12.01 13.47
C LEU A 87 -13.91 13.49 13.87
N ASP A 88 -14.14 13.69 15.15
CA ASP A 88 -14.22 15.04 15.73
C ASP A 88 -12.85 15.43 16.26
N ILE A 89 -11.99 15.90 15.37
CA ILE A 89 -10.62 16.29 15.71
C ILE A 89 -10.55 17.80 15.86
N VAL A 90 -9.98 18.25 16.99
CA VAL A 90 -9.77 19.67 17.23
C VAL A 90 -8.43 20.09 16.64
N PRO A 91 -8.41 20.97 15.63
CA PRO A 91 -7.15 21.43 15.07
C PRO A 91 -6.47 22.45 15.99
N PHE A 92 -5.19 22.26 16.25
CA PHE A 92 -4.38 23.22 16.99
C PHE A 92 -3.58 24.12 16.07
N VAL A 93 -3.50 23.78 14.79
CA VAL A 93 -2.75 24.51 13.77
C VAL A 93 -3.60 24.56 12.50
N SER A 94 -3.60 25.72 11.83
CA SER A 94 -4.30 25.85 10.55
C SER A 94 -3.54 25.09 9.45
N PRO A 95 -4.17 24.86 8.28
CA PRO A 95 -3.45 24.26 7.12
C PRO A 95 -2.21 25.05 6.70
N LEU A 96 -2.12 26.32 7.05
CA LEU A 96 -0.96 27.16 6.72
C LEU A 96 0.12 27.10 7.81
N GLY A 97 -0.04 26.24 8.82
CA GLY A 97 0.93 26.11 9.91
C GLY A 97 0.80 27.15 11.00
N GLU A 98 -0.23 27.98 10.95
CA GLU A 98 -0.46 28.98 11.98
C GLU A 98 -1.25 28.40 13.14
N PRO A 99 -0.92 28.78 14.41
CA PRO A 99 -1.68 28.30 15.56
C PRO A 99 -3.17 28.68 15.43
N VAL A 100 -4.02 27.71 15.74
CA VAL A 100 -5.45 27.97 15.83
C VAL A 100 -5.78 28.23 17.30
N LEU A 101 -6.28 29.43 17.59
CA LEU A 101 -6.71 29.74 18.95
C LEU A 101 -8.00 28.99 19.25
N ALA A 102 -7.92 28.09 20.26
CA ALA A 102 -9.12 27.41 20.71
C ALA A 102 -10.07 28.45 21.30
N GLY A 103 -11.31 28.45 20.87
CA GLY A 103 -12.32 29.28 21.49
C GLY A 103 -12.53 28.83 22.93
N ASP A 104 -12.75 29.77 23.82
CA ASP A 104 -13.05 29.46 25.22
C ASP A 104 -14.39 28.78 25.38
#